data_6a230fbeaf8d26db07b0c4c03e4a910f
#
_entry.id   6a230fbeaf8d26db07b0c4c03e4a910f
#
_cell.length_a   1.000
_cell.length_b   1.000
_cell.length_c   1.000
_cell.angle_alpha   90.00
_cell.angle_beta   90.00
_cell.angle_gamma   90.00
#
_symmetry.space_group_name_H-M   'P 1'
#
loop_
_entity.id
_entity.type
_entity.pdbx_description
1 polymer ?
#
loop_
_entity_poly.entity_id
_entity_poly.type
_entity_poly.pdbx_seq_one_letter_code
_entity_poly.pdbx_strand_id
1 'polypeptide(L)'
;MTRISLPTTISAAPVAAQPLLEGVNKLLGSVPNLFRLTANSPAALEGYLGLNGALAKGALDAQTRERIALAVAQINGCNYCLSAHTYLGKNLAKLDDAEIAANRNGGSTDAKADVAVGFAVALVQKRGQVSDADVQAVKEAGYSEAELVEIVAHVALNTLTNYLNEAFGTPIDFPVVSAAAA
;
A
#
# COMPACT_ATOMS: atom_id res chain seq x y z
N MET A 1 -1.28 12.05 -18.71
CA MET A 1 -2.23 13.03 -18.12
C MET A 1 -3.20 12.29 -17.25
N THR A 2 -3.58 12.86 -16.09
CA THR A 2 -4.64 12.30 -15.23
C THR A 2 -5.97 12.29 -15.97
N ARG A 3 -6.82 11.29 -15.67
CA ARG A 3 -8.17 11.17 -16.27
C ARG A 3 -9.22 12.01 -15.52
N ILE A 4 -8.89 12.50 -14.33
CA ILE A 4 -9.69 13.42 -13.52
C ILE A 4 -8.80 14.57 -13.03
N SER A 5 -9.39 15.62 -12.44
CA SER A 5 -8.62 16.76 -11.91
C SER A 5 -7.62 16.31 -10.85
N LEU A 6 -6.45 16.91 -10.90
CA LEU A 6 -5.42 16.77 -9.88
C LEU A 6 -5.14 18.16 -9.28
N PRO A 7 -5.66 18.47 -8.08
CA PRO A 7 -5.41 19.75 -7.44
C PRO A 7 -3.91 20.01 -7.27
N THR A 8 -3.41 21.12 -7.78
CA THR A 8 -1.99 21.48 -7.73
C THR A 8 -1.56 22.03 -6.37
N THR A 9 -2.50 22.54 -5.59
CA THR A 9 -2.30 23.09 -4.24
C THR A 9 -3.39 22.56 -3.31
N ILE A 10 -3.19 22.65 -2.00
CA ILE A 10 -4.23 22.30 -1.03
C ILE A 10 -5.46 23.17 -1.21
N SER A 11 -5.27 24.47 -1.46
CA SER A 11 -6.37 25.43 -1.66
C SER A 11 -7.18 25.21 -2.94
N ALA A 12 -6.63 24.48 -3.92
CA ALA A 12 -7.33 24.09 -5.14
C ALA A 12 -8.19 22.82 -4.96
N ALA A 13 -8.02 22.11 -3.86
CA ALA A 13 -8.83 20.94 -3.53
C ALA A 13 -10.21 21.34 -2.98
N PRO A 14 -11.23 20.45 -3.03
CA PRO A 14 -12.50 20.68 -2.37
C PRO A 14 -12.31 21.12 -0.91
N VAL A 15 -13.07 22.13 -0.47
CA VAL A 15 -12.89 22.76 0.85
C VAL A 15 -12.88 21.72 1.99
N ALA A 16 -13.79 20.73 1.94
CA ALA A 16 -13.85 19.68 2.95
C ALA A 16 -12.64 18.75 2.97
N ALA A 17 -11.84 18.67 1.88
CA ALA A 17 -10.62 17.88 1.82
C ALA A 17 -9.37 18.64 2.30
N GLN A 18 -9.41 19.98 2.32
CA GLN A 18 -8.24 20.79 2.64
C GLN A 18 -7.63 20.46 4.02
N PRO A 19 -8.41 20.37 5.11
CA PRO A 19 -7.85 20.00 6.43
C PRO A 19 -7.20 18.61 6.44
N LEU A 20 -7.73 17.67 5.65
CA LEU A 20 -7.17 16.32 5.52
C LEU A 20 -5.80 16.39 4.82
N LEU A 21 -5.69 17.16 3.73
CA LEU A 21 -4.43 17.36 3.01
C LEU A 21 -3.40 18.14 3.84
N GLU A 22 -3.82 19.09 4.65
CA GLU A 22 -2.95 19.77 5.61
C GLU A 22 -2.37 18.79 6.64
N GLY A 23 -3.19 17.86 7.13
CA GLY A 23 -2.75 16.75 7.98
C GLY A 23 -1.68 15.90 7.31
N VAL A 24 -1.88 15.52 6.03
CA VAL A 24 -0.89 14.77 5.23
C VAL A 24 0.40 15.58 5.09
N ASN A 25 0.30 16.87 4.73
CA ASN A 25 1.46 17.75 4.59
C ASN A 25 2.26 17.89 5.89
N LYS A 26 1.58 17.99 7.02
CA LYS A 26 2.22 18.05 8.34
C LYS A 26 2.97 16.77 8.68
N LEU A 27 2.42 15.61 8.28
CA LEU A 27 3.02 14.30 8.57
C LEU A 27 4.20 13.97 7.65
N LEU A 28 4.06 14.25 6.35
CA LEU A 28 5.01 13.82 5.32
C LEU A 28 5.94 14.93 4.82
N GLY A 29 5.69 16.18 5.17
CA GLY A 29 6.41 17.34 4.64
C GLY A 29 6.02 17.73 3.20
N SER A 30 5.13 16.96 2.59
CA SER A 30 4.59 17.18 1.24
C SER A 30 3.23 16.51 1.12
N VAL A 31 2.52 16.77 0.01
CA VAL A 31 1.27 16.08 -0.32
C VAL A 31 1.47 15.30 -1.62
N PRO A 32 1.76 13.99 -1.55
CA PRO A 32 1.88 13.15 -2.75
C PRO A 32 0.61 13.16 -3.61
N ASN A 33 0.79 12.93 -4.91
CA ASN A 33 -0.29 13.03 -5.90
C ASN A 33 -1.47 12.07 -5.65
N LEU A 34 -1.23 10.90 -5.06
CA LEU A 34 -2.30 10.00 -4.60
C LEU A 34 -3.31 10.72 -3.70
N PHE A 35 -2.81 11.46 -2.69
CA PHE A 35 -3.70 12.16 -1.75
C PHE A 35 -4.43 13.32 -2.43
N ARG A 36 -3.74 14.07 -3.30
CA ARG A 36 -4.34 15.16 -4.08
C ARG A 36 -5.44 14.63 -4.99
N LEU A 37 -5.20 13.52 -5.66
CA LEU A 37 -6.17 12.89 -6.55
C LEU A 37 -7.38 12.38 -5.76
N THR A 38 -7.13 11.67 -4.64
CA THR A 38 -8.19 11.13 -3.77
C THR A 38 -9.02 12.24 -3.13
N ALA A 39 -8.45 13.43 -2.92
CA ALA A 39 -9.12 14.61 -2.36
C ALA A 39 -10.30 15.12 -3.21
N ASN A 40 -10.43 14.71 -4.49
CA ASN A 40 -11.64 14.97 -5.26
C ASN A 40 -12.90 14.40 -4.56
N SER A 41 -12.73 13.37 -3.72
CA SER A 41 -13.76 12.90 -2.79
C SER A 41 -13.25 13.02 -1.36
N PRO A 42 -13.66 14.03 -0.60
CA PRO A 42 -13.29 14.17 0.81
C PRO A 42 -13.60 12.91 1.63
N ALA A 43 -14.75 12.26 1.37
CA ALA A 43 -15.14 11.02 2.05
C ALA A 43 -14.18 9.84 1.74
N ALA A 44 -13.75 9.70 0.48
CA ALA A 44 -12.78 8.66 0.11
C ALA A 44 -11.41 8.93 0.76
N LEU A 45 -10.97 10.19 0.78
CA LEU A 45 -9.72 10.57 1.43
C LEU A 45 -9.76 10.34 2.93
N GLU A 46 -10.84 10.72 3.61
CA GLU A 46 -11.03 10.50 5.04
C GLU A 46 -11.03 9.01 5.38
N GLY A 47 -11.78 8.20 4.64
CA GLY A 47 -11.82 6.74 4.82
C GLY A 47 -10.45 6.09 4.62
N TYR A 48 -9.72 6.48 3.58
CA TYR A 48 -8.35 6.01 3.33
C TYR A 48 -7.40 6.40 4.47
N LEU A 49 -7.38 7.67 4.86
CA LEU A 49 -6.52 8.15 5.94
C LEU A 49 -6.87 7.51 7.28
N GLY A 50 -8.15 7.31 7.57
CA GLY A 50 -8.63 6.66 8.77
C GLY A 50 -8.15 5.21 8.88
N LEU A 51 -8.34 4.41 7.81
CA LEU A 51 -7.88 3.02 7.77
C LEU A 51 -6.35 2.94 7.84
N ASN A 52 -5.65 3.72 7.02
CA ASN A 52 -4.18 3.75 7.01
C ASN A 52 -3.61 4.15 8.38
N GLY A 53 -4.17 5.20 8.99
CA GLY A 53 -3.74 5.68 10.30
C GLY A 53 -4.03 4.70 11.45
N ALA A 54 -5.11 3.92 11.37
CA ALA A 54 -5.42 2.86 12.32
C ALA A 54 -4.42 1.70 12.18
N LEU A 55 -4.23 1.19 10.97
CA LEU A 55 -3.32 0.08 10.68
C LEU A 55 -1.84 0.42 10.94
N ALA A 56 -1.45 1.69 10.83
CA ALA A 56 -0.10 2.13 11.20
C ALA A 56 0.23 1.94 12.69
N LYS A 57 -0.79 1.79 13.54
CA LYS A 57 -0.68 1.54 14.98
C LYS A 57 -1.03 0.09 15.35
N GLY A 58 -1.25 -0.75 14.35
CA GLY A 58 -1.61 -2.15 14.53
C GLY A 58 -0.43 -3.03 14.97
N ALA A 59 -0.67 -4.33 15.01
CA ALA A 59 0.28 -5.32 15.45
C ALA A 59 1.37 -5.64 14.42
N LEU A 60 1.10 -5.50 13.11
CA LEU A 60 2.08 -5.73 12.08
C LEU A 60 3.18 -4.67 12.09
N ASP A 61 4.43 -5.10 12.07
CA ASP A 61 5.58 -4.21 11.97
C ASP A 61 5.65 -3.46 10.63
N ALA A 62 6.39 -2.35 10.62
CA ALA A 62 6.50 -1.49 9.45
C ALA A 62 7.12 -2.19 8.24
N GLN A 63 8.07 -3.11 8.46
CA GLN A 63 8.71 -3.86 7.38
C GLN A 63 7.72 -4.80 6.71
N THR A 64 6.95 -5.57 7.49
CA THR A 64 5.94 -6.50 6.95
C THR A 64 4.85 -5.75 6.18
N ARG A 65 4.44 -4.57 6.64
CA ARG A 65 3.48 -3.73 5.91
C ARG A 65 4.02 -3.28 4.54
N GLU A 66 5.27 -2.84 4.45
CA GLU A 66 5.89 -2.45 3.17
C GLU A 66 6.10 -3.64 2.24
N ARG A 67 6.48 -4.81 2.77
CA ARG A 67 6.60 -6.07 2.01
C ARG A 67 5.28 -6.44 1.33
N ILE A 68 4.19 -6.42 2.08
CA ILE A 68 2.84 -6.67 1.57
C ILE A 68 2.47 -5.64 0.49
N ALA A 69 2.74 -4.37 0.74
CA ALA A 69 2.44 -3.30 -0.20
C ALA A 69 3.18 -3.46 -1.54
N LEU A 70 4.47 -3.85 -1.51
CA LEU A 70 5.26 -4.14 -2.70
C LEU A 70 4.69 -5.31 -3.51
N ALA A 71 4.35 -6.41 -2.83
CA ALA A 71 3.77 -7.58 -3.49
C ALA A 71 2.41 -7.26 -4.13
N VAL A 72 1.52 -6.59 -3.41
CA VAL A 72 0.19 -6.21 -3.91
C VAL A 72 0.30 -5.22 -5.07
N ALA A 73 1.19 -4.23 -4.98
CA ALA A 73 1.42 -3.27 -6.06
C ALA A 73 1.97 -3.93 -7.33
N GLN A 74 2.86 -4.91 -7.19
CA GLN A 74 3.40 -5.68 -8.34
C GLN A 74 2.32 -6.50 -9.03
N ILE A 75 1.49 -7.23 -8.27
CA ILE A 75 0.39 -8.04 -8.82
C ILE A 75 -0.64 -7.16 -9.55
N ASN A 76 -0.96 -6.00 -8.97
CA ASN A 76 -1.92 -5.06 -9.54
C ASN A 76 -1.33 -4.18 -10.65
N GLY A 77 -0.04 -4.31 -10.97
CA GLY A 77 0.65 -3.54 -12.00
C GLY A 77 0.77 -2.04 -11.71
N CYS A 78 0.65 -1.62 -10.45
CA CYS A 78 0.63 -0.20 -10.09
C CYS A 78 2.04 0.40 -9.99
N ASN A 79 2.48 1.07 -11.06
CA ASN A 79 3.80 1.70 -11.10
C ASN A 79 3.95 2.83 -10.07
N TYR A 80 2.89 3.59 -9.81
CA TYR A 80 2.89 4.61 -8.76
C TYR A 80 3.18 4.00 -7.39
N CYS A 81 2.45 2.94 -7.04
CA CYS A 81 2.57 2.31 -5.74
C CYS A 81 3.90 1.57 -5.58
N LEU A 82 4.40 0.90 -6.64
CA LEU A 82 5.74 0.32 -6.63
C LEU A 82 6.81 1.37 -6.38
N SER A 83 6.71 2.53 -7.05
CA SER A 83 7.66 3.63 -6.86
C SER A 83 7.64 4.15 -5.42
N ALA A 84 6.43 4.40 -4.89
CA ALA A 84 6.23 4.87 -3.53
C ALA A 84 6.77 3.86 -2.49
N HIS A 85 6.34 2.59 -2.57
CA HIS A 85 6.71 1.58 -1.59
C HIS A 85 8.16 1.10 -1.72
N THR A 86 8.78 1.19 -2.91
CA THR A 86 10.24 1.01 -3.04
C THR A 86 10.98 2.12 -2.30
N TYR A 87 10.54 3.38 -2.45
CA TYR A 87 11.15 4.51 -1.75
C TYR A 87 10.95 4.41 -0.22
N LEU A 88 9.73 4.14 0.23
CA LEU A 88 9.40 4.02 1.65
C LEU A 88 10.07 2.81 2.29
N GLY A 89 10.06 1.66 1.60
CA GLY A 89 10.72 0.44 2.03
C GLY A 89 12.21 0.65 2.30
N LYS A 90 12.93 1.29 1.35
CA LYS A 90 14.35 1.59 1.51
C LYS A 90 14.62 2.62 2.62
N ASN A 91 13.92 3.73 2.59
CA ASN A 91 14.28 4.89 3.42
C ASN A 91 13.69 4.83 4.84
N LEU A 92 12.50 4.25 5.02
CA LEU A 92 11.82 4.18 6.31
C LEU A 92 11.86 2.77 6.93
N ALA A 93 11.45 1.75 6.17
CA ALA A 93 11.43 0.37 6.68
C ALA A 93 12.80 -0.33 6.61
N LYS A 94 13.80 0.28 5.96
CA LYS A 94 15.18 -0.24 5.86
C LYS A 94 15.28 -1.61 5.17
N LEU A 95 14.40 -1.84 4.19
CA LEU A 95 14.49 -3.00 3.32
C LEU A 95 15.64 -2.80 2.32
N ASP A 96 16.44 -3.82 2.11
CA ASP A 96 17.48 -3.80 1.08
C ASP A 96 16.92 -4.17 -0.31
N ASP A 97 17.76 -4.07 -1.32
CA ASP A 97 17.35 -4.33 -2.71
C ASP A 97 16.97 -5.79 -2.96
N ALA A 98 17.61 -6.74 -2.27
CA ALA A 98 17.30 -8.16 -2.38
C ALA A 98 15.93 -8.46 -1.80
N GLU A 99 15.61 -7.88 -0.64
CA GLU A 99 14.31 -8.01 -0.01
C GLU A 99 13.19 -7.39 -0.86
N ILE A 100 13.41 -6.18 -1.37
CA ILE A 100 12.44 -5.51 -2.26
C ILE A 100 12.18 -6.35 -3.51
N ALA A 101 13.22 -6.93 -4.10
CA ALA A 101 13.07 -7.82 -5.26
C ALA A 101 12.28 -9.09 -4.89
N ALA A 102 12.56 -9.71 -3.73
CA ALA A 102 11.82 -10.87 -3.24
C ALA A 102 10.34 -10.54 -3.01
N ASN A 103 10.04 -9.39 -2.39
CA ASN A 103 8.66 -8.97 -2.13
C ASN A 103 7.87 -8.75 -3.42
N ARG A 104 8.48 -8.13 -4.42
CA ARG A 104 7.87 -7.96 -5.76
C ARG A 104 7.60 -9.30 -6.44
N ASN A 105 8.41 -10.31 -6.16
CA ASN A 105 8.20 -11.68 -6.64
C ASN A 105 7.25 -12.51 -5.76
N GLY A 106 6.61 -11.90 -4.78
CA GLY A 106 5.61 -12.52 -3.93
C GLY A 106 6.15 -13.31 -2.75
N GLY A 107 7.40 -13.06 -2.35
CA GLY A 107 8.07 -13.71 -1.21
C GLY A 107 8.88 -12.72 -0.38
N SER A 108 9.75 -13.24 0.49
CA SER A 108 10.65 -12.46 1.34
C SER A 108 11.95 -13.23 1.59
N THR A 109 13.02 -12.52 1.89
CA THR A 109 14.28 -13.13 2.39
C THR A 109 14.19 -13.48 3.88
N ASP A 110 13.22 -12.97 4.60
CA ASP A 110 12.87 -13.32 5.96
C ASP A 110 11.82 -14.43 5.97
N ALA A 111 12.13 -15.58 6.58
CA ALA A 111 11.28 -16.78 6.55
C ALA A 111 9.89 -16.57 7.16
N LYS A 112 9.76 -15.75 8.22
CA LYS A 112 8.45 -15.42 8.80
C LYS A 112 7.66 -14.51 7.88
N ALA A 113 8.30 -13.46 7.37
CA ALA A 113 7.65 -12.51 6.46
C ALA A 113 7.30 -13.14 5.11
N ASP A 114 8.06 -14.14 4.63
CA ASP A 114 7.76 -14.87 3.40
C ASP A 114 6.36 -15.50 3.45
N VAL A 115 5.99 -16.09 4.58
CA VAL A 115 4.65 -16.66 4.77
C VAL A 115 3.56 -15.58 4.72
N ALA A 116 3.80 -14.42 5.36
CA ALA A 116 2.83 -13.32 5.35
C ALA A 116 2.66 -12.70 3.95
N VAL A 117 3.77 -12.52 3.22
CA VAL A 117 3.75 -12.02 1.84
C VAL A 117 3.05 -13.01 0.91
N GLY A 118 3.38 -14.32 1.01
CA GLY A 118 2.72 -15.37 0.26
C GLY A 118 1.22 -15.43 0.53
N PHE A 119 0.81 -15.25 1.79
CA PHE A 119 -0.61 -15.16 2.16
C PHE A 119 -1.30 -13.93 1.54
N ALA A 120 -0.64 -12.76 1.56
CA ALA A 120 -1.15 -11.55 0.91
C ALA A 120 -1.31 -11.74 -0.61
N VAL A 121 -0.35 -12.40 -1.26
CA VAL A 121 -0.43 -12.78 -2.69
C VAL A 121 -1.64 -13.68 -2.95
N ALA A 122 -1.81 -14.72 -2.12
CA ALA A 122 -2.95 -15.63 -2.23
C ALA A 122 -4.29 -14.90 -2.06
N LEU A 123 -4.39 -13.97 -1.11
CA LEU A 123 -5.58 -13.13 -0.90
C LEU A 123 -5.95 -12.34 -2.15
N VAL A 124 -4.97 -11.70 -2.81
CA VAL A 124 -5.23 -10.94 -4.04
C VAL A 124 -5.65 -11.88 -5.18
N GLN A 125 -4.88 -12.92 -5.45
CA GLN A 125 -5.08 -13.81 -6.58
C GLN A 125 -6.38 -14.62 -6.47
N LYS A 126 -6.69 -15.08 -5.25
CA LYS A 126 -7.90 -15.88 -4.97
C LYS A 126 -9.09 -15.00 -4.53
N ARG A 127 -8.95 -13.68 -4.52
CA ARG A 127 -10.01 -12.74 -4.12
C ARG A 127 -10.57 -13.05 -2.72
N GLY A 128 -9.66 -13.32 -1.77
CA GLY A 128 -9.99 -13.69 -0.40
C GLY A 128 -10.36 -15.15 -0.17
N GLN A 129 -10.49 -15.98 -1.22
CA GLN A 129 -10.83 -17.40 -1.10
C GLN A 129 -9.59 -18.26 -0.81
N VAL A 130 -8.95 -17.98 0.32
CA VAL A 130 -7.81 -18.75 0.83
C VAL A 130 -8.30 -20.03 1.52
N SER A 131 -7.44 -21.06 1.58
CA SER A 131 -7.77 -22.32 2.25
C SER A 131 -7.46 -22.25 3.76
N ASP A 132 -8.02 -23.21 4.53
CA ASP A 132 -7.67 -23.39 5.94
C ASP A 132 -6.16 -23.63 6.11
N ALA A 133 -5.51 -24.33 5.16
CA ALA A 133 -4.08 -24.55 5.17
C ALA A 133 -3.28 -23.25 4.99
N ASP A 134 -3.74 -22.31 4.15
CA ASP A 134 -3.11 -21.00 3.98
C ASP A 134 -3.17 -20.21 5.31
N VAL A 135 -4.30 -20.24 6.01
CA VAL A 135 -4.49 -19.58 7.32
C VAL A 135 -3.62 -20.24 8.40
N GLN A 136 -3.61 -21.58 8.43
CA GLN A 136 -2.84 -22.33 9.41
C GLN A 136 -1.33 -22.10 9.27
N ALA A 137 -0.81 -22.03 8.04
CA ALA A 137 0.59 -21.72 7.78
C ALA A 137 1.03 -20.37 8.37
N VAL A 138 0.18 -19.33 8.27
CA VAL A 138 0.47 -18.01 8.85
C VAL A 138 0.50 -18.09 10.39
N LYS A 139 -0.42 -18.84 11.01
CA LYS A 139 -0.41 -19.07 12.47
C LYS A 139 0.84 -19.83 12.92
N GLU A 140 1.25 -20.86 12.18
CA GLU A 140 2.47 -21.66 12.47
C GLU A 140 3.76 -20.85 12.31
N ALA A 141 3.77 -19.85 11.40
CA ALA A 141 4.85 -18.88 11.29
C ALA A 141 4.90 -17.88 12.46
N GLY A 142 3.95 -17.96 13.41
CA GLY A 142 3.92 -17.16 14.63
C GLY A 142 3.24 -15.81 14.49
N TYR A 143 2.33 -15.66 13.53
CA TYR A 143 1.43 -14.51 13.45
C TYR A 143 0.18 -14.77 14.30
N SER A 144 -0.22 -13.75 15.06
CA SER A 144 -1.46 -13.75 15.83
C SER A 144 -2.70 -13.61 14.92
N GLU A 145 -3.88 -13.90 15.46
CA GLU A 145 -5.14 -13.66 14.73
C GLU A 145 -5.37 -12.18 14.43
N ALA A 146 -4.88 -11.28 15.27
CA ALA A 146 -4.92 -9.85 15.01
C ALA A 146 -4.08 -9.50 13.77
N GLU A 147 -2.83 -10.00 13.69
CA GLU A 147 -1.95 -9.78 12.54
C GLU A 147 -2.51 -10.40 11.27
N LEU A 148 -3.17 -11.56 11.34
CA LEU A 148 -3.87 -12.17 10.20
C LEU A 148 -4.97 -11.24 9.65
N VAL A 149 -5.80 -10.68 10.52
CA VAL A 149 -6.84 -9.72 10.12
C VAL A 149 -6.21 -8.45 9.53
N GLU A 150 -5.11 -7.99 10.11
CA GLU A 150 -4.38 -6.83 9.61
C GLU A 150 -3.74 -7.08 8.23
N ILE A 151 -3.22 -8.28 7.94
CA ILE A 151 -2.75 -8.63 6.58
C ILE A 151 -3.87 -8.46 5.56
N VAL A 152 -5.07 -8.98 5.85
CA VAL A 152 -6.25 -8.79 4.97
C VAL A 152 -6.58 -7.32 4.79
N ALA A 153 -6.57 -6.54 5.87
CA ALA A 153 -6.85 -5.12 5.83
C ALA A 153 -5.80 -4.34 5.03
N HIS A 154 -4.51 -4.68 5.15
CA HIS A 154 -3.43 -4.10 4.34
C HIS A 154 -3.54 -4.46 2.86
N VAL A 155 -3.93 -5.68 2.53
CA VAL A 155 -4.22 -6.07 1.13
C VAL A 155 -5.35 -5.21 0.56
N ALA A 156 -6.44 -5.02 1.31
CA ALA A 156 -7.56 -4.18 0.88
C ALA A 156 -7.16 -2.71 0.72
N LEU A 157 -6.42 -2.16 1.68
CA LEU A 157 -5.91 -0.78 1.65
C LEU A 157 -5.02 -0.53 0.42
N ASN A 158 -4.06 -1.43 0.16
CA ASN A 158 -3.15 -1.31 -0.98
C ASN A 158 -3.89 -1.50 -2.30
N THR A 159 -4.84 -2.43 -2.38
CA THR A 159 -5.68 -2.61 -3.58
C THR A 159 -6.48 -1.36 -3.90
N LEU A 160 -7.07 -0.71 -2.88
CA LEU A 160 -7.76 0.57 -3.06
C LEU A 160 -6.86 1.62 -3.69
N THR A 161 -5.66 1.83 -3.13
CA THR A 161 -4.73 2.84 -3.65
C THR A 161 -4.17 2.49 -5.02
N ASN A 162 -3.89 1.20 -5.28
CA ASN A 162 -3.48 0.74 -6.60
C ASN A 162 -4.56 1.07 -7.65
N TYR A 163 -5.82 0.76 -7.36
CA TYR A 163 -6.93 1.00 -8.29
C TYR A 163 -7.18 2.49 -8.50
N LEU A 164 -7.09 3.33 -7.46
CA LEU A 164 -7.19 4.77 -7.62
C LEU A 164 -6.11 5.31 -8.57
N ASN A 165 -4.86 4.88 -8.38
CA ASN A 165 -3.75 5.33 -9.21
C ASN A 165 -3.86 4.85 -10.66
N GLU A 166 -4.17 3.57 -10.88
CA GLU A 166 -4.29 3.01 -12.23
C GLU A 166 -5.56 3.50 -12.95
N ALA A 167 -6.70 3.54 -12.26
CA ALA A 167 -7.96 4.01 -12.87
C ALA A 167 -7.86 5.45 -13.34
N PHE A 168 -7.13 6.31 -12.64
CA PHE A 168 -7.08 7.73 -12.94
C PHE A 168 -5.76 8.23 -13.51
N GLY A 169 -4.76 7.36 -13.66
CA GLY A 169 -3.46 7.68 -14.22
C GLY A 169 -2.71 8.71 -13.39
N THR A 170 -2.57 8.46 -12.09
CA THR A 170 -1.87 9.37 -11.16
C THR A 170 -0.40 9.55 -11.58
N PRO A 171 0.08 10.78 -11.83
CA PRO A 171 1.50 11.01 -12.11
C PRO A 171 2.38 10.59 -10.95
N ILE A 172 3.44 9.84 -11.25
CA ILE A 172 4.38 9.36 -10.24
C ILE A 172 5.24 10.54 -9.77
N ASP A 173 5.30 10.76 -8.46
CA ASP A 173 6.09 11.79 -7.78
C ASP A 173 7.15 11.17 -6.85
N PHE A 174 7.55 9.95 -7.15
CA PHE A 174 8.66 9.19 -6.54
C PHE A 174 9.68 8.78 -7.61
N PRO A 175 10.90 8.33 -7.24
CA PRO A 175 11.80 7.68 -8.18
C PRO A 175 11.09 6.50 -8.87
N VAL A 176 11.01 6.55 -10.20
CA VAL A 176 10.16 5.64 -10.98
C VAL A 176 10.64 4.20 -10.89
N VAL A 177 9.73 3.32 -10.52
CA VAL A 177 9.88 1.86 -10.57
C VAL A 177 8.69 1.29 -11.34
N SER A 178 8.96 0.48 -12.36
CA SER A 178 7.90 -0.14 -13.17
C SER A 178 7.63 -1.57 -12.73
N ALA A 179 6.36 -1.98 -12.80
CA ALA A 179 6.01 -3.39 -12.72
C ALA A 179 6.68 -4.14 -13.89
N ALA A 180 7.18 -5.36 -13.64
CA ALA A 180 7.56 -6.23 -14.74
C ALA A 180 6.31 -6.45 -15.62
N ALA A 181 6.50 -6.44 -16.94
CA ALA A 181 5.41 -6.83 -17.85
C ALA A 181 4.96 -8.25 -17.47
N ALA A 182 3.64 -8.40 -17.24
CA ALA A 182 3.04 -9.69 -16.98
C ALA A 182 3.15 -10.60 -18.20
#